data_8edfcb0b0e538253ff5b36d1aeaaf827
#
_entry.id   8edfcb0b0e538253ff5b36d1aeaaf827
#
_cell.length_a   1.000
_cell.length_b   1.000
_cell.length_c   1.000
_cell.angle_alpha   90.00
_cell.angle_beta   90.00
_cell.angle_gamma   90.00
#
_symmetry.space_group_name_H-M   'P 1'
#
loop_
_entity.id
_entity.type
_entity.pdbx_description
1 polymer ?
#
loop_
_entity_poly.entity_id
_entity_poly.type
_entity_poly.pdbx_seq_one_letter_code
_entity_poly.pdbx_strand_id
1 'polypeptide(L)'
;MPFVQQLRIHLAGDTAVPRRPAYAAVIHDDATVCWLDAKNDRLMTTAPAPIALTLLQKLLAEEHPALSLAPVPQELFEQRATVSSNLPLRPTLWNIGLAATRLDRLMHPLQLDAKLRLRRWPDFRILAHRPDHFRLCALLIKQGASVQACCEILDMPQRAVQSFFNAAFLTAYAFPVMGEDAPVRPSPTDGLVNLWRQLRIRWSA
;
A
#
# COMPACT_ATOMS: atom_id res chain seq x y z
N MET A 1 -18.16 -3.34 1.85
CA MET A 1 -16.92 -2.69 1.34
C MET A 1 -15.75 -3.58 1.75
N PRO A 2 -14.80 -3.91 0.85
CA PRO A 2 -13.64 -4.76 1.15
C PRO A 2 -12.80 -4.20 2.30
N PHE A 3 -12.24 -5.06 3.14
CA PHE A 3 -11.45 -4.65 4.32
C PHE A 3 -10.28 -3.73 3.95
N VAL A 4 -9.51 -4.08 2.91
CA VAL A 4 -8.37 -3.27 2.45
C VAL A 4 -8.81 -1.84 2.10
N GLN A 5 -9.99 -1.66 1.53
CA GLN A 5 -10.52 -0.34 1.22
C GLN A 5 -10.93 0.43 2.50
N GLN A 6 -11.52 -0.25 3.50
CA GLN A 6 -11.81 0.35 4.81
C GLN A 6 -10.51 0.81 5.49
N LEU A 7 -9.50 -0.04 5.52
CA LEU A 7 -8.19 0.25 6.09
C LEU A 7 -7.53 1.45 5.41
N ARG A 8 -7.53 1.50 4.08
CA ARG A 8 -6.97 2.63 3.33
C ARG A 8 -7.67 3.94 3.63
N ILE A 9 -8.99 3.92 3.69
CA ILE A 9 -9.79 5.08 4.07
C ILE A 9 -9.41 5.56 5.47
N HIS A 10 -9.19 4.63 6.40
CA HIS A 10 -8.74 4.94 7.76
C HIS A 10 -7.33 5.56 7.77
N LEU A 11 -6.40 5.04 6.96
CA LEU A 11 -5.01 5.51 6.88
C LEU A 11 -4.83 6.81 6.09
N ALA A 12 -5.67 7.06 5.10
CA ALA A 12 -5.51 8.22 4.20
C ALA A 12 -5.78 9.55 4.91
N GLY A 13 -6.48 9.56 6.03
CA GLY A 13 -6.84 10.79 6.74
C GLY A 13 -7.65 11.75 5.87
N ASP A 14 -8.47 11.24 4.95
CA ASP A 14 -9.19 12.03 3.97
C ASP A 14 -10.12 13.03 4.66
N THR A 15 -9.86 14.30 4.46
CA THR A 15 -10.57 15.42 5.11
C THR A 15 -12.04 15.53 4.68
N ALA A 16 -12.44 14.78 3.66
CA ALA A 16 -13.82 14.77 3.16
C ALA A 16 -14.82 14.06 4.09
N VAL A 17 -14.35 13.27 5.06
CA VAL A 17 -15.23 12.60 6.05
C VAL A 17 -14.99 13.19 7.43
N PRO A 18 -15.94 14.00 7.96
CA PRO A 18 -15.77 14.58 9.26
C PRO A 18 -15.73 13.50 10.35
N ARG A 19 -14.76 13.62 11.26
CA ARG A 19 -14.60 12.83 12.49
C ARG A 19 -14.42 11.32 12.31
N ARG A 20 -13.39 10.92 11.56
CA ARG A 20 -12.97 9.52 11.66
C ARG A 20 -12.26 9.28 12.99
N PRO A 21 -12.58 8.17 13.69
CA PRO A 21 -11.83 7.80 14.87
C PRO A 21 -10.37 7.56 14.47
N ALA A 22 -9.44 8.11 15.25
CA ALA A 22 -8.00 7.89 15.03
C ALA A 22 -7.61 6.44 15.30
N TYR A 23 -8.43 5.74 16.09
CA TYR A 23 -8.18 4.38 16.57
C TYR A 23 -9.18 3.40 15.98
N ALA A 24 -8.70 2.22 15.59
CA ALA A 24 -9.53 1.14 15.08
C ALA A 24 -9.01 -0.23 15.52
N ALA A 25 -9.89 -1.22 15.59
CA ALA A 25 -9.55 -2.62 15.78
C ALA A 25 -9.74 -3.39 14.47
N VAL A 26 -8.80 -4.25 14.14
CA VAL A 26 -8.93 -5.27 13.11
C VAL A 26 -9.54 -6.50 13.76
N ILE A 27 -10.73 -6.89 13.28
CA ILE A 27 -11.51 -8.00 13.82
C ILE A 27 -11.60 -9.11 12.78
N HIS A 28 -11.41 -10.34 13.22
CA HIS A 28 -11.60 -11.55 12.46
C HIS A 28 -12.35 -12.58 13.32
N ASP A 29 -13.48 -13.08 12.85
CA ASP A 29 -14.35 -14.03 13.57
C ASP A 29 -14.61 -13.57 15.03
N ASP A 30 -15.06 -12.33 15.19
CA ASP A 30 -15.35 -11.67 16.49
C ASP A 30 -14.14 -11.52 17.43
N ALA A 31 -12.95 -11.95 17.02
CA ALA A 31 -11.72 -11.75 17.77
C ALA A 31 -10.91 -10.58 17.24
N THR A 32 -10.38 -9.76 18.17
CA THR A 32 -9.47 -8.68 17.79
C THR A 32 -8.08 -9.23 17.46
N VAL A 33 -7.65 -9.01 16.22
CA VAL A 33 -6.31 -9.38 15.72
C VAL A 33 -5.26 -8.35 16.13
N CYS A 34 -5.59 -7.07 15.92
CA CYS A 34 -4.71 -5.95 16.28
C CYS A 34 -5.50 -4.65 16.40
N TRP A 35 -4.88 -3.63 17.01
CA TRP A 35 -5.38 -2.26 17.07
C TRP A 35 -4.48 -1.32 16.27
N LEU A 36 -5.09 -0.31 15.68
CA LEU A 36 -4.44 0.66 14.80
C LEU A 36 -4.61 2.07 15.37
N ASP A 37 -3.51 2.83 15.40
CA ASP A 37 -3.49 4.27 15.61
C ASP A 37 -2.88 4.91 14.36
N ALA A 38 -3.76 5.36 13.47
CA ALA A 38 -3.34 5.93 12.19
C ALA A 38 -2.65 7.30 12.35
N LYS A 39 -2.95 8.03 13.43
CA LYS A 39 -2.38 9.35 13.72
C LYS A 39 -0.92 9.25 14.14
N ASN A 40 -0.61 8.31 15.04
CA ASN A 40 0.73 8.14 15.60
C ASN A 40 1.51 6.99 14.95
N ASP A 41 1.00 6.44 13.85
CA ASP A 41 1.62 5.34 13.07
C ASP A 41 1.92 4.10 13.91
N ARG A 42 0.96 3.68 14.75
CA ARG A 42 1.12 2.55 15.69
C ARG A 42 0.18 1.40 15.35
N LEU A 43 0.71 0.19 15.38
CA LEU A 43 -0.02 -1.07 15.32
C LEU A 43 0.27 -1.85 16.60
N MET A 44 -0.76 -2.28 17.31
CA MET A 44 -0.62 -3.00 18.56
C MET A 44 -1.25 -4.38 18.46
N THR A 45 -0.58 -5.38 19.05
CA THR A 45 -1.02 -6.78 19.04
C THR A 45 -0.97 -7.36 20.44
N THR A 46 -1.99 -8.13 20.84
CA THR A 46 -2.00 -8.88 22.10
C THR A 46 -1.18 -10.16 22.03
N ALA A 47 -1.16 -10.80 20.86
CA ALA A 47 -0.28 -11.92 20.60
C ALA A 47 1.16 -11.44 20.36
N PRO A 48 2.18 -12.28 20.53
CA PRO A 48 3.54 -11.98 20.13
C PRO A 48 3.59 -11.49 18.68
N ALA A 49 4.33 -10.40 18.42
CA ALA A 49 4.36 -9.74 17.14
C ALA A 49 4.53 -10.66 15.92
N PRO A 50 5.44 -11.65 15.91
CA PRO A 50 5.60 -12.56 14.78
C PRO A 50 4.33 -13.35 14.44
N ILE A 51 3.59 -13.80 15.46
CA ILE A 51 2.35 -14.57 15.29
C ILE A 51 1.25 -13.67 14.72
N ALA A 52 1.05 -12.51 15.32
CA ALA A 52 0.04 -11.55 14.86
C ALA A 52 0.31 -11.06 13.42
N LEU A 53 1.57 -10.81 13.08
CA LEU A 53 1.95 -10.39 11.73
C LEU A 53 1.72 -11.51 10.70
N THR A 54 2.07 -12.75 11.03
CA THR A 54 1.81 -13.91 10.15
C THR A 54 0.32 -14.08 9.91
N LEU A 55 -0.50 -13.97 10.96
CA LEU A 55 -1.95 -14.04 10.85
C LEU A 55 -2.50 -12.90 9.99
N LEU A 56 -2.11 -11.66 10.27
CA LEU A 56 -2.56 -10.49 9.51
C LEU A 56 -2.16 -10.58 8.03
N GLN A 57 -0.93 -11.02 7.75
CA GLN A 57 -0.46 -11.24 6.38
C GLN A 57 -1.30 -12.29 5.67
N LYS A 58 -1.61 -13.42 6.32
CA LYS A 58 -2.46 -14.47 5.76
C LYS A 58 -3.87 -13.94 5.46
N LEU A 59 -4.51 -13.30 6.44
CA LEU A 59 -5.87 -12.76 6.31
C LEU A 59 -5.98 -11.72 5.19
N LEU A 60 -4.99 -10.84 5.05
CA LEU A 60 -4.95 -9.85 3.97
C LEU A 60 -4.69 -10.50 2.61
N ALA A 61 -3.85 -11.52 2.54
CA ALA A 61 -3.55 -12.23 1.30
C ALA A 61 -4.71 -13.08 0.80
N GLU A 62 -5.49 -13.68 1.71
CA GLU A 62 -6.65 -14.51 1.40
C GLU A 62 -7.94 -13.69 1.23
N GLU A 63 -7.89 -12.38 1.52
CA GLU A 63 -9.07 -11.48 1.48
C GLU A 63 -10.24 -12.03 2.30
N HIS A 64 -9.93 -12.49 3.50
CA HIS A 64 -10.88 -13.23 4.33
C HIS A 64 -12.15 -12.42 4.58
N PRO A 65 -13.35 -12.97 4.27
CA PRO A 65 -14.60 -12.21 4.29
C PRO A 65 -15.01 -11.75 5.69
N ALA A 66 -14.60 -12.45 6.73
CA ALA A 66 -14.87 -12.10 8.13
C ALA A 66 -13.92 -11.02 8.68
N LEU A 67 -12.98 -10.51 7.85
CA LEU A 67 -12.09 -9.45 8.27
C LEU A 67 -12.80 -8.08 8.21
N SER A 68 -12.85 -7.38 9.32
CA SER A 68 -13.51 -6.09 9.45
C SER A 68 -12.69 -5.07 10.23
N LEU A 69 -13.00 -3.79 10.05
CA LEU A 69 -12.39 -2.68 10.78
C LEU A 69 -13.47 -1.99 11.62
N ALA A 70 -13.32 -2.01 12.94
CA ALA A 70 -14.23 -1.34 13.87
C ALA A 70 -13.55 -0.12 14.51
N PRO A 71 -14.26 1.03 14.62
CA PRO A 71 -13.77 2.17 15.38
C PRO A 71 -13.65 1.83 16.86
N VAL A 72 -12.62 2.36 17.52
CA VAL A 72 -12.36 2.12 18.95
C VAL A 72 -12.24 3.46 19.68
N PRO A 73 -12.88 3.62 20.86
CA PRO A 73 -12.66 4.77 21.73
C PRO A 73 -11.19 4.86 22.16
N GLN A 74 -10.70 6.08 22.34
CA GLN A 74 -9.32 6.35 22.76
C GLN A 74 -8.97 5.66 24.07
N GLU A 75 -9.87 5.73 25.05
CA GLU A 75 -9.65 5.16 26.38
C GLU A 75 -9.42 3.64 26.31
N LEU A 76 -10.21 2.95 25.50
CA LEU A 76 -10.06 1.51 25.31
C LEU A 76 -8.74 1.18 24.60
N PHE A 77 -8.36 1.99 23.59
CA PHE A 77 -7.11 1.84 22.89
C PHE A 77 -5.91 2.01 23.85
N GLU A 78 -5.91 3.04 24.68
CA GLU A 78 -4.84 3.34 25.63
C GLU A 78 -4.71 2.26 26.71
N GLN A 79 -5.82 1.75 27.22
CA GLN A 79 -5.81 0.60 28.16
C GLN A 79 -5.12 -0.63 27.55
N ARG A 80 -5.38 -0.90 26.27
CA ARG A 80 -4.74 -2.04 25.56
C ARG A 80 -3.28 -1.78 25.24
N ALA A 81 -2.89 -0.53 25.02
CA ALA A 81 -1.52 -0.14 24.71
C ALA A 81 -0.51 -0.52 25.81
N THR A 82 -0.95 -0.60 27.06
CA THR A 82 -0.09 -0.95 28.21
C THR A 82 0.36 -2.42 28.26
N VAL A 83 -0.39 -3.30 27.59
CA VAL A 83 -0.16 -4.77 27.64
C VAL A 83 0.13 -5.38 26.26
N SER A 84 0.30 -4.55 25.23
CA SER A 84 0.43 -5.00 23.85
C SER A 84 1.82 -4.73 23.28
N SER A 85 2.25 -5.56 22.34
CA SER A 85 3.42 -5.27 21.51
C SER A 85 3.09 -4.12 20.55
N ASN A 86 3.99 -3.15 20.46
CA ASN A 86 3.84 -1.95 19.64
C ASN A 86 4.76 -1.99 18.42
N LEU A 87 4.19 -1.86 17.23
CA LEU A 87 4.89 -1.90 15.95
C LEU A 87 4.59 -0.64 15.13
N PRO A 88 5.50 -0.18 14.27
CA PRO A 88 5.21 0.90 13.34
C PRO A 88 4.19 0.44 12.29
N LEU A 89 3.06 1.15 12.19
CA LEU A 89 1.90 0.72 11.39
C LEU A 89 2.22 0.70 9.89
N ARG A 90 2.68 1.82 9.32
CA ARG A 90 2.95 1.89 7.87
C ARG A 90 4.09 0.99 7.42
N PRO A 91 5.25 0.93 8.12
CA PRO A 91 6.30 -0.04 7.78
C PRO A 91 5.81 -1.48 7.82
N THR A 92 5.00 -1.84 8.80
CA THR A 92 4.42 -3.18 8.92
C THR A 92 3.50 -3.50 7.74
N LEU A 93 2.54 -2.64 7.43
CA LEU A 93 1.63 -2.84 6.31
C LEU A 93 2.36 -2.82 4.96
N TRP A 94 3.37 -1.96 4.82
CA TRP A 94 4.23 -1.93 3.64
C TRP A 94 4.90 -3.27 3.39
N ASN A 95 5.52 -3.85 4.42
CA ASN A 95 6.17 -5.16 4.34
C ASN A 95 5.19 -6.28 4.02
N ILE A 96 3.98 -6.24 4.60
CA ILE A 96 2.90 -7.18 4.27
C ILE A 96 2.53 -7.06 2.79
N GLY A 97 2.34 -5.84 2.29
CA GLY A 97 2.03 -5.60 0.87
C GLY A 97 3.13 -6.09 -0.07
N LEU A 98 4.40 -5.85 0.26
CA LEU A 98 5.54 -6.37 -0.50
C LEU A 98 5.59 -7.90 -0.52
N ALA A 99 5.21 -8.55 0.57
CA ALA A 99 5.22 -10.01 0.68
C ALA A 99 3.99 -10.68 0.07
N ALA A 100 2.88 -9.97 -0.10
CA ALA A 100 1.62 -10.51 -0.62
C ALA A 100 1.71 -11.04 -2.05
N THR A 101 2.71 -10.63 -2.82
CA THR A 101 2.98 -11.14 -4.18
C THR A 101 3.43 -12.59 -4.25
N ARG A 102 3.61 -13.28 -3.14
CA ARG A 102 3.84 -14.74 -3.15
C ARG A 102 2.69 -15.50 -3.80
N LEU A 103 1.50 -14.87 -3.93
CA LEU A 103 0.33 -15.41 -4.59
C LEU A 103 0.20 -14.99 -6.07
N ASP A 104 1.21 -14.31 -6.63
CA ASP A 104 1.26 -13.79 -8.01
C ASP A 104 0.02 -12.97 -8.42
N ARG A 105 -0.62 -12.31 -7.46
CA ARG A 105 -1.80 -11.49 -7.69
C ARG A 105 -1.75 -10.15 -6.94
N LEU A 106 -2.56 -9.22 -7.43
CA LEU A 106 -2.83 -7.97 -6.74
C LEU A 106 -3.84 -8.20 -5.61
N MET A 107 -3.71 -7.41 -4.53
CA MET A 107 -4.71 -7.38 -3.46
C MET A 107 -5.99 -6.71 -3.96
N HIS A 108 -7.12 -7.32 -3.66
CA HIS A 108 -8.42 -6.73 -4.00
C HIS A 108 -8.61 -5.35 -3.33
N PRO A 109 -9.19 -4.34 -4.01
CA PRO A 109 -9.88 -4.42 -5.30
C PRO A 109 -8.97 -4.08 -6.51
N LEU A 110 -7.65 -4.14 -6.39
CA LEU A 110 -6.77 -3.86 -7.52
C LEU A 110 -6.90 -4.89 -8.62
N GLN A 111 -6.94 -4.42 -9.86
CA GLN A 111 -6.91 -5.22 -11.07
C GLN A 111 -5.63 -4.91 -11.86
N LEU A 112 -5.20 -5.80 -12.74
CA LEU A 112 -3.95 -5.64 -13.50
C LEU A 112 -3.97 -4.44 -14.45
N ASP A 113 -5.14 -4.10 -14.97
CA ASP A 113 -5.41 -2.96 -15.84
C ASP A 113 -5.71 -1.66 -15.08
N ALA A 114 -6.00 -1.75 -13.77
CA ALA A 114 -6.26 -0.58 -12.95
C ALA A 114 -5.03 0.32 -12.89
N LYS A 115 -5.21 1.60 -13.28
CA LYS A 115 -4.17 2.61 -13.15
C LYS A 115 -4.06 3.05 -11.70
N LEU A 116 -2.84 2.97 -11.14
CA LEU A 116 -2.52 3.57 -9.84
C LEU A 116 -1.75 4.86 -10.02
N ARG A 117 -2.00 5.81 -9.13
CA ARG A 117 -1.24 7.05 -8.97
C ARG A 117 -0.80 7.22 -7.53
N LEU A 118 0.42 7.70 -7.31
CA LEU A 118 0.89 8.06 -5.98
C LEU A 118 0.35 9.44 -5.57
N ARG A 119 -0.08 9.55 -4.32
CA ARG A 119 -0.43 10.85 -3.69
C ARG A 119 0.83 11.61 -3.29
N ARG A 120 1.86 10.89 -2.84
CA ARG A 120 3.16 11.38 -2.38
C ARG A 120 4.20 10.27 -2.44
N TRP A 121 5.45 10.63 -2.36
CA TRP A 121 6.53 9.67 -2.22
C TRP A 121 6.40 8.90 -0.89
N PRO A 122 6.57 7.55 -0.90
CA PRO A 122 6.75 6.77 0.31
C PRO A 122 7.99 7.23 1.07
N ASP A 123 7.93 7.20 2.40
CA ASP A 123 9.09 7.56 3.21
C ASP A 123 10.09 6.42 3.30
N PHE A 124 10.98 6.33 2.32
CA PHE A 124 12.00 5.29 2.24
C PHE A 124 13.09 5.37 3.30
N ARG A 125 13.05 6.33 4.23
CA ARG A 125 13.91 6.32 5.41
C ARG A 125 13.46 5.24 6.40
N ILE A 126 12.17 4.91 6.41
CA ILE A 126 11.56 3.94 7.34
C ILE A 126 10.93 2.74 6.63
N LEU A 127 10.69 2.81 5.33
CA LEU A 127 10.07 1.75 4.55
C LEU A 127 11.13 0.92 3.81
N ALA A 128 10.99 -0.40 3.85
CA ALA A 128 11.84 -1.29 3.07
C ALA A 128 11.72 -0.97 1.57
N HIS A 129 12.85 -0.84 0.89
CA HIS A 129 12.84 -0.44 -0.52
C HIS A 129 13.99 -1.07 -1.31
N ARG A 130 13.87 -1.00 -2.64
CA ARG A 130 14.88 -1.36 -3.64
C ARG A 130 15.04 -0.19 -4.62
N PRO A 131 16.13 -0.12 -5.38
CA PRO A 131 16.31 0.92 -6.41
C PRO A 131 15.14 1.06 -7.37
N ASP A 132 14.52 -0.05 -7.75
CA ASP A 132 13.36 -0.07 -8.64
C ASP A 132 12.14 0.66 -8.09
N HIS A 133 11.98 0.75 -6.76
CA HIS A 133 10.88 1.48 -6.14
C HIS A 133 10.96 2.98 -6.44
N PHE A 134 12.15 3.56 -6.54
CA PHE A 134 12.32 4.98 -6.92
C PHE A 134 11.87 5.23 -8.36
N ARG A 135 12.13 4.29 -9.28
CA ARG A 135 11.70 4.39 -10.68
C ARG A 135 10.16 4.33 -10.77
N LEU A 136 9.53 3.41 -10.03
CA LEU A 136 8.07 3.33 -9.93
C LEU A 136 7.48 4.60 -9.33
N CYS A 137 8.06 5.14 -8.26
CA CYS A 137 7.61 6.39 -7.67
C CYS A 137 7.69 7.55 -8.64
N ALA A 138 8.80 7.70 -9.39
CA ALA A 138 8.98 8.76 -10.36
C ALA A 138 7.93 8.71 -11.47
N LEU A 139 7.54 7.50 -11.93
CA LEU A 139 6.48 7.33 -12.91
C LEU A 139 5.09 7.63 -12.31
N LEU A 140 4.76 6.99 -11.19
CA LEU A 140 3.41 6.99 -10.62
C LEU A 140 3.02 8.30 -9.93
N ILE A 141 3.98 9.16 -9.56
CA ILE A 141 3.68 10.49 -9.02
C ILE A 141 3.25 11.47 -10.12
N LYS A 142 3.80 11.29 -11.33
CA LYS A 142 3.49 12.15 -12.47
C LYS A 142 2.18 11.78 -13.13
N GLN A 143 1.97 10.48 -13.34
CA GLN A 143 0.81 9.96 -14.07
C GLN A 143 0.35 8.64 -13.47
N GLY A 144 -0.93 8.31 -13.64
CA GLY A 144 -1.43 6.98 -13.34
C GLY A 144 -0.91 5.96 -14.36
N ALA A 145 -0.50 4.78 -13.89
CA ALA A 145 -0.09 3.68 -14.76
C ALA A 145 -0.62 2.35 -14.23
N SER A 146 -0.90 1.40 -15.14
CA SER A 146 -1.23 0.03 -14.80
C SER A 146 0.04 -0.79 -14.54
N VAL A 147 -0.12 -1.99 -14.00
CA VAL A 147 1.00 -2.92 -13.83
C VAL A 147 1.71 -3.17 -15.15
N GLN A 148 0.93 -3.46 -16.21
CA GLN A 148 1.49 -3.72 -17.53
C GLN A 148 2.27 -2.51 -18.07
N ALA A 149 1.70 -1.31 -18.00
CA ALA A 149 2.39 -0.09 -18.44
C ALA A 149 3.69 0.16 -17.68
N CYS A 150 3.72 -0.11 -16.36
CA CYS A 150 4.94 0.00 -15.58
C CYS A 150 6.00 -1.01 -16.02
N CYS A 151 5.60 -2.27 -16.30
CA CYS A 151 6.52 -3.29 -16.80
C CYS A 151 7.16 -2.89 -18.13
N GLU A 152 6.35 -2.40 -19.07
CA GLU A 152 6.80 -1.98 -20.39
C GLU A 152 7.71 -0.74 -20.35
N ILE A 153 7.28 0.32 -19.63
CA ILE A 153 8.03 1.59 -19.56
C ILE A 153 9.34 1.45 -18.81
N LEU A 154 9.33 0.71 -17.70
CA LEU A 154 10.49 0.60 -16.81
C LEU A 154 11.30 -0.65 -17.02
N ASP A 155 10.86 -1.57 -17.89
CA ASP A 155 11.46 -2.89 -18.13
C ASP A 155 11.66 -3.64 -16.81
N MET A 156 10.56 -3.85 -16.12
CA MET A 156 10.55 -4.49 -14.81
C MET A 156 9.72 -5.77 -14.82
N PRO A 157 10.12 -6.79 -14.02
CA PRO A 157 9.30 -7.99 -13.87
C PRO A 157 7.94 -7.64 -13.26
N GLN A 158 6.86 -8.23 -13.79
CA GLN A 158 5.50 -8.00 -13.33
C GLN A 158 5.35 -8.17 -11.80
N ARG A 159 5.98 -9.21 -11.25
CA ARG A 159 5.94 -9.50 -9.82
C ARG A 159 6.52 -8.36 -8.97
N ALA A 160 7.59 -7.70 -9.43
CA ALA A 160 8.18 -6.57 -8.70
C ALA A 160 7.23 -5.36 -8.70
N VAL A 161 6.56 -5.09 -9.83
CA VAL A 161 5.57 -4.03 -9.95
C VAL A 161 4.34 -4.32 -9.09
N GLN A 162 3.80 -5.53 -9.13
CA GLN A 162 2.65 -5.95 -8.30
C GLN A 162 2.95 -5.83 -6.81
N SER A 163 4.15 -6.23 -6.39
CA SER A 163 4.62 -6.12 -5.01
C SER A 163 4.58 -4.66 -4.53
N PHE A 164 5.11 -3.75 -5.33
CA PHE A 164 5.08 -2.33 -5.04
C PHE A 164 3.64 -1.78 -5.01
N PHE A 165 2.79 -2.18 -5.97
CA PHE A 165 1.40 -1.76 -6.04
C PHE A 165 0.63 -2.17 -4.79
N ASN A 166 0.76 -3.42 -4.36
CA ASN A 166 0.14 -3.92 -3.13
C ASN A 166 0.59 -3.10 -1.90
N ALA A 167 1.90 -2.87 -1.76
CA ALA A 167 2.46 -2.12 -0.63
C ALA A 167 1.99 -0.66 -0.63
N ALA A 168 2.09 0.03 -1.77
CA ALA A 168 1.69 1.43 -1.90
C ALA A 168 0.17 1.62 -1.73
N PHE A 169 -0.62 0.66 -2.21
CA PHE A 169 -2.06 0.67 -2.07
C PHE A 169 -2.50 0.41 -0.62
N LEU A 170 -1.98 -0.64 0.02
CA LEU A 170 -2.33 -1.03 1.39
C LEU A 170 -2.01 0.09 2.40
N THR A 171 -0.92 0.81 2.20
CA THR A 171 -0.46 1.91 3.07
C THR A 171 -1.04 3.28 2.71
N ALA A 172 -1.98 3.33 1.75
CA ALA A 172 -2.63 4.55 1.25
C ALA A 172 -1.68 5.59 0.61
N TYR A 173 -0.47 5.20 0.21
CA TYR A 173 0.39 6.05 -0.62
C TYR A 173 -0.12 6.17 -2.05
N ALA A 174 -0.79 5.11 -2.57
CA ALA A 174 -1.36 5.09 -3.90
C ALA A 174 -2.88 5.00 -3.89
N PHE A 175 -3.51 5.45 -4.97
CA PHE A 175 -4.95 5.34 -5.21
C PHE A 175 -5.22 4.96 -6.65
N PRO A 176 -6.31 4.21 -6.92
CA PRO A 176 -6.74 3.93 -8.27
C PRO A 176 -7.27 5.21 -8.93
N VAL A 177 -6.88 5.43 -10.17
CA VAL A 177 -7.42 6.51 -11.00
C VAL A 177 -8.69 5.98 -11.65
N MET A 178 -9.84 6.57 -11.28
CA MET A 178 -11.14 6.26 -11.85
C MET A 178 -11.42 7.23 -13.00
N GLY A 179 -11.67 6.71 -14.17
CA GLY A 179 -12.06 7.49 -15.35
C GLY A 179 -11.09 7.39 -16.52
N GLU A 180 -11.61 7.51 -17.72
CA GLU A 180 -10.84 7.75 -18.94
C GLU A 180 -10.12 9.08 -18.78
N ASP A 181 -8.87 9.05 -18.32
CA ASP A 181 -7.97 10.12 -18.71
C ASP A 181 -7.95 10.11 -20.23
N ALA A 182 -8.44 11.18 -20.83
CA ALA A 182 -8.36 11.43 -22.27
C ALA A 182 -6.97 11.02 -22.77
N PRO A 183 -6.86 10.50 -24.01
CA PRO A 183 -5.60 10.02 -24.55
C PRO A 183 -4.56 11.10 -24.27
N VAL A 184 -3.57 10.73 -23.45
CA VAL A 184 -2.45 11.60 -23.13
C VAL A 184 -1.90 12.05 -24.49
N ARG A 185 -2.18 13.31 -24.87
CA ARG A 185 -1.45 13.93 -25.98
C ARG A 185 0.02 13.64 -25.69
N PRO A 186 0.80 13.15 -26.65
CA PRO A 186 2.22 12.94 -26.44
C PRO A 186 2.77 14.29 -25.94
N SER A 187 2.99 14.33 -24.65
CA SER A 187 3.67 15.44 -24.01
C SER A 187 5.10 15.42 -24.53
N PRO A 188 5.82 16.57 -24.63
CA PRO A 188 7.19 16.61 -25.14
C PRO A 188 8.19 15.72 -24.38
N THR A 189 7.74 14.87 -23.49
CA THR A 189 8.48 13.85 -22.74
C THR A 189 8.81 12.59 -23.53
N ASP A 190 8.39 12.44 -24.79
CA ASP A 190 8.97 11.42 -25.69
C ASP A 190 10.50 11.56 -25.78
N GLY A 191 11.01 12.78 -25.59
CA GLY A 191 12.42 13.04 -25.42
C GLY A 191 13.04 12.39 -24.17
N LEU A 192 12.31 12.26 -23.06
CA LEU A 192 12.82 11.65 -21.84
C LEU A 192 12.84 10.11 -21.91
N VAL A 193 11.84 9.50 -22.53
CA VAL A 193 11.82 8.04 -22.77
C VAL A 193 12.99 7.65 -23.70
N ASN A 194 13.23 8.46 -24.74
CA ASN A 194 14.37 8.27 -25.63
C ASN A 194 15.71 8.56 -24.94
N LEU A 195 15.77 9.55 -24.04
CA LEU A 195 16.94 9.85 -23.23
C LEU A 195 17.28 8.69 -22.28
N TRP A 196 16.27 8.11 -21.63
CA TRP A 196 16.45 6.93 -20.76
C TRP A 196 16.88 5.69 -21.55
N ARG A 197 16.36 5.48 -22.78
CA ARG A 197 16.87 4.43 -23.67
C ARG A 197 18.34 4.67 -24.08
N GLN A 198 18.71 5.89 -24.38
CA GLN A 198 20.08 6.24 -24.76
C GLN A 198 21.06 6.14 -23.58
N LEU A 199 20.65 6.51 -22.38
CA LEU A 199 21.46 6.32 -21.16
C LEU A 199 21.70 4.86 -20.83
N ARG A 200 20.75 3.97 -21.15
CA ARG A 200 20.90 2.53 -20.95
C ARG A 200 22.04 1.92 -21.79
N ILE A 201 22.21 2.39 -23.03
CA ILE A 201 23.25 1.90 -23.94
C ILE A 201 24.66 2.26 -23.42
N ARG A 202 24.78 3.32 -22.65
CA ARG A 202 26.06 3.84 -22.14
C ARG A 202 26.56 3.17 -20.86
N TRP A 203 25.73 2.38 -20.17
CA TRP A 203 26.10 1.72 -18.90
C TRP A 203 26.29 0.20 -19.06
N SER A 204 26.21 -0.33 -20.28
CA SER A 204 26.43 -1.73 -20.62
C SER A 204 27.72 -1.98 -21.43
N ALA A 205 28.66 -1.03 -21.38
CA ALA A 205 30.00 -1.13 -21.98
C ALA A 205 31.06 -1.04 -20.89
#